data_5553af5d6cb7ffa1eced91f20f5332a5
#
_entry.id   5553af5d6cb7ffa1eced91f20f5332a5
#
_cell.length_a   1.000
_cell.length_b   1.000
_cell.length_c   1.000
_cell.angle_alpha   90.00
_cell.angle_beta   90.00
_cell.angle_gamma   90.00
#
_symmetry.space_group_name_H-M   'P 1'
#
loop_
_entity.id
_entity.type
_entity.pdbx_description
1 polymer ?
#
loop_
_entity_poly.entity_id
_entity_poly.type
_entity_poly.pdbx_seq_one_letter_code
_entity_poly.pdbx_strand_id
1 'polypeptide(L)'
;CNRLIKFGAFHEKRGHEYDLIATGHYAQTEIDELGRKWLTTSPDPVKDQTDFLAQIYDWQLKKALFPIGHYQKGEVREIAEREHLINAKRKDSQGICFLGKINYNDYIRKFLGEQPGEVLELETGKLIGKHRGLWFHTIGQRHGLGFGGGPWYVVKKDVANNTLYVSKGYEPRTAYKKDFPIHDFHFLTLDPW
;
A
#
# COMPACT_ATOMS: atom_id res chain seq x y z
N CYS A 1 -9.20 3.52 -0.43
CA CYS A 1 -9.53 4.58 0.55
C CYS A 1 -9.51 5.97 -0.10
N ASN A 2 -8.38 6.40 -0.68
CA ASN A 2 -8.25 7.76 -1.21
C ASN A 2 -9.30 8.05 -2.29
N ARG A 3 -9.39 7.22 -3.35
CA ARG A 3 -10.35 7.38 -4.45
C ARG A 3 -11.80 7.31 -3.99
N LEU A 4 -12.16 6.32 -3.17
CA LEU A 4 -13.55 6.02 -2.86
C LEU A 4 -14.09 6.80 -1.65
N ILE A 5 -13.27 7.09 -0.66
CA ILE A 5 -13.72 7.70 0.60
C ILE A 5 -13.29 9.16 0.69
N LYS A 6 -11.96 9.44 0.74
CA LYS A 6 -11.48 10.81 0.99
C LYS A 6 -11.80 11.78 -0.14
N PHE A 7 -11.52 11.39 -1.37
CA PHE A 7 -11.79 12.21 -2.56
C PHE A 7 -13.04 11.78 -3.34
N GLY A 8 -13.71 10.69 -2.92
CA GLY A 8 -15.00 10.23 -3.46
C GLY A 8 -16.15 10.63 -2.57
N ALA A 9 -16.60 9.73 -1.68
CA ALA A 9 -17.80 9.93 -0.85
C ALA A 9 -17.78 11.22 -0.02
N PHE A 10 -16.62 11.65 0.48
CA PHE A 10 -16.50 12.94 1.18
C PHE A 10 -16.78 14.11 0.21
N HIS A 11 -16.19 14.05 -0.99
CA HIS A 11 -16.44 15.08 -2.01
C HIS A 11 -17.91 15.13 -2.42
N GLU A 12 -18.55 13.98 -2.65
CA GLU A 12 -19.96 13.90 -3.02
C GLU A 12 -20.86 14.51 -1.93
N LYS A 13 -20.55 14.27 -0.66
CA LYS A 13 -21.38 14.72 0.46
C LYS A 13 -21.12 16.15 0.89
N ARG A 14 -19.89 16.62 0.82
CA ARG A 14 -19.45 17.89 1.41
C ARG A 14 -18.55 18.72 0.48
N GLY A 15 -18.05 18.17 -0.60
CA GLY A 15 -17.06 18.83 -1.46
C GLY A 15 -17.59 20.05 -2.23
N HIS A 16 -18.91 20.19 -2.35
CA HIS A 16 -19.55 21.36 -2.92
C HIS A 16 -19.50 22.59 -2.00
N GLU A 17 -19.23 22.39 -0.71
CA GLU A 17 -19.13 23.46 0.28
C GLU A 17 -17.73 24.10 0.32
N TYR A 18 -16.74 23.47 -0.33
CA TYR A 18 -15.33 23.86 -0.23
C TYR A 18 -14.64 23.83 -1.61
N ASP A 19 -13.67 24.72 -1.78
CA ASP A 19 -12.85 24.77 -2.99
C ASP A 19 -11.85 23.61 -3.06
N LEU A 20 -11.23 23.25 -1.92
CA LEU A 20 -10.18 22.24 -1.82
C LEU A 20 -10.44 21.29 -0.66
N ILE A 21 -9.90 20.08 -0.80
CA ILE A 21 -9.87 19.04 0.23
C ILE A 21 -8.41 18.84 0.66
N ALA A 22 -8.07 19.34 1.85
CA ALA A 22 -6.73 19.17 2.41
C ALA A 22 -6.57 17.79 3.07
N THR A 23 -5.46 17.12 2.81
CA THR A 23 -5.11 15.85 3.46
C THR A 23 -3.63 15.81 3.85
N GLY A 24 -3.31 15.02 4.89
CA GLY A 24 -1.95 14.87 5.41
C GLY A 24 -1.11 13.86 4.63
N HIS A 25 -1.24 13.76 3.30
CA HIS A 25 -0.36 12.91 2.51
C HIS A 25 0.98 13.61 2.24
N TYR A 26 2.05 12.82 2.27
CA TYR A 26 3.35 13.19 1.75
C TYR A 26 3.35 12.99 0.23
N ALA A 27 2.82 13.94 -0.48
CA ALA A 27 2.76 14.04 -1.93
C ALA A 27 2.68 15.52 -2.31
N GLN A 28 3.01 15.88 -3.54
CA GLN A 28 2.93 17.24 -4.03
C GLN A 28 2.05 17.34 -5.28
N THR A 29 1.73 18.55 -5.65
CA THR A 29 1.06 18.84 -6.93
C THR A 29 1.74 20.00 -7.60
N GLU A 30 1.87 19.93 -8.92
CA GLU A 30 2.39 21.00 -9.77
C GLU A 30 1.35 21.34 -10.84
N ILE A 31 1.34 22.59 -11.28
CA ILE A 31 0.49 23.06 -12.38
C ILE A 31 1.40 23.41 -13.53
N ASP A 32 1.18 22.79 -14.70
CA ASP A 32 1.93 23.07 -15.91
C ASP A 32 1.47 24.36 -16.60
N GLU A 33 2.16 24.74 -17.68
CA GLU A 33 1.86 25.93 -18.49
C GLU A 33 0.45 25.89 -19.13
N LEU A 34 -0.13 24.70 -19.27
CA LEU A 34 -1.48 24.49 -19.78
C LEU A 34 -2.56 24.49 -18.69
N GLY A 35 -2.17 24.75 -17.44
CA GLY A 35 -3.07 24.75 -16.28
C GLY A 35 -3.48 23.33 -15.81
N ARG A 36 -2.82 22.28 -16.27
CA ARG A 36 -3.06 20.91 -15.82
C ARG A 36 -2.36 20.67 -14.50
N LYS A 37 -3.05 20.04 -13.57
CA LYS A 37 -2.52 19.70 -12.25
C LYS A 37 -1.95 18.28 -12.24
N TRP A 38 -0.68 18.17 -11.95
CA TRP A 38 0.07 16.93 -11.87
C TRP A 38 0.28 16.50 -10.42
N LEU A 39 0.28 15.19 -10.19
CA LEU A 39 0.69 14.61 -8.92
C LEU A 39 2.20 14.34 -8.98
N THR A 40 2.95 14.89 -8.02
CA THR A 40 4.40 14.75 -7.94
C THR A 40 4.83 14.19 -6.60
N THR A 41 6.03 13.60 -6.56
CA THR A 41 6.57 12.93 -5.37
C THR A 41 6.93 13.94 -4.28
N SER A 42 6.86 13.47 -3.02
CA SER A 42 7.37 14.18 -1.86
C SER A 42 8.92 14.16 -1.83
N PRO A 43 9.58 15.15 -1.21
CA PRO A 43 11.03 15.13 -0.99
C PRO A 43 11.49 14.07 0.02
N ASP A 44 10.59 13.46 0.79
CA ASP A 44 10.89 12.37 1.72
C ASP A 44 10.72 11.00 1.04
N PRO A 45 11.80 10.34 0.59
CA PRO A 45 11.70 9.11 -0.18
C PRO A 45 11.19 7.90 0.65
N VAL A 46 11.22 8.02 1.99
CA VAL A 46 10.74 6.97 2.90
C VAL A 46 9.25 7.14 3.20
N LYS A 47 8.75 8.36 3.15
CA LYS A 47 7.36 8.70 3.50
C LYS A 47 6.52 9.11 2.30
N ASP A 48 7.09 9.18 1.12
CA ASP A 48 6.34 9.44 -0.09
C ASP A 48 5.09 8.54 -0.18
N GLN A 49 3.96 9.15 -0.50
CA GLN A 49 2.66 8.48 -0.54
C GLN A 49 1.97 8.66 -1.89
N THR A 50 2.72 9.04 -2.92
CA THR A 50 2.21 9.23 -4.28
C THR A 50 1.56 7.95 -4.81
N ASP A 51 2.16 6.79 -4.56
CA ASP A 51 1.61 5.48 -4.95
C ASP A 51 0.21 5.24 -4.38
N PHE A 52 -0.06 5.69 -3.15
CA PHE A 52 -1.38 5.56 -2.54
C PHE A 52 -2.44 6.47 -3.17
N LEU A 53 -2.01 7.45 -3.95
CA LEU A 53 -2.86 8.39 -4.69
C LEU A 53 -3.00 8.03 -6.17
N ALA A 54 -2.24 7.05 -6.68
CA ALA A 54 -2.22 6.68 -8.10
C ALA A 54 -3.58 6.25 -8.68
N GLN A 55 -4.56 5.95 -7.83
CA GLN A 55 -5.91 5.54 -8.23
C GLN A 55 -6.95 6.69 -8.21
N ILE A 56 -6.59 7.90 -7.82
CA ILE A 56 -7.55 9.03 -7.86
C ILE A 56 -7.77 9.48 -9.32
N TYR A 57 -8.85 10.21 -9.58
CA TYR A 57 -9.15 10.77 -10.89
C TYR A 57 -8.63 12.21 -11.00
N ASP A 58 -8.47 12.71 -12.21
CA ASP A 58 -8.07 14.10 -12.49
C ASP A 58 -8.93 15.13 -11.74
N TRP A 59 -10.25 14.99 -11.78
CA TRP A 59 -11.15 15.89 -11.05
C TRP A 59 -10.96 15.85 -9.53
N GLN A 60 -10.56 14.70 -8.98
CA GLN A 60 -10.22 14.54 -7.55
C GLN A 60 -8.89 15.21 -7.23
N LEU A 61 -7.89 15.06 -8.13
CA LEU A 61 -6.59 15.70 -7.98
C LEU A 61 -6.74 17.23 -8.02
N LYS A 62 -7.59 17.77 -8.91
CA LYS A 62 -7.88 19.21 -8.98
C LYS A 62 -8.36 19.79 -7.66
N LYS A 63 -9.15 19.02 -6.90
CA LYS A 63 -9.64 19.38 -5.56
C LYS A 63 -8.69 19.06 -4.42
N ALA A 64 -7.64 18.29 -4.65
CA ALA A 64 -6.72 17.86 -3.60
C ALA A 64 -5.72 18.96 -3.23
N LEU A 65 -5.44 19.06 -1.93
CA LEU A 65 -4.37 19.88 -1.36
C LEU A 65 -3.56 19.02 -0.36
N PHE A 66 -2.23 19.06 -0.48
CA PHE A 66 -1.30 18.32 0.38
C PHE A 66 -0.39 19.30 1.14
N PRO A 67 -0.86 19.91 2.24
CA PRO A 67 -0.14 20.98 2.92
C PRO A 67 1.23 20.58 3.45
N ILE A 68 1.43 19.31 3.76
CA ILE A 68 2.71 18.78 4.30
C ILE A 68 3.57 18.10 3.23
N GLY A 69 3.14 18.09 1.97
CA GLY A 69 3.78 17.33 0.91
C GLY A 69 5.21 17.76 0.58
N HIS A 70 5.57 19.00 0.87
CA HIS A 70 6.90 19.58 0.60
C HIS A 70 7.87 19.46 1.79
N TYR A 71 7.42 18.91 2.91
CA TYR A 71 8.26 18.69 4.09
C TYR A 71 8.72 17.23 4.20
N GLN A 72 9.87 17.06 4.82
CA GLN A 72 10.26 15.77 5.36
C GLN A 72 9.49 15.49 6.66
N LYS A 73 9.33 14.22 7.00
CA LYS A 73 8.59 13.85 8.21
C LYS A 73 9.17 14.39 9.50
N GLY A 74 10.50 14.52 9.59
CA GLY A 74 11.19 15.15 10.71
C GLY A 74 10.71 16.59 10.92
N GLU A 75 10.72 17.38 9.86
CA GLU A 75 10.27 18.77 9.87
C GLU A 75 8.81 18.93 10.29
N VAL A 76 7.92 18.05 9.79
CA VAL A 76 6.51 18.05 10.20
C VAL A 76 6.35 17.80 11.70
N ARG A 77 7.18 16.92 12.28
CA ARG A 77 7.17 16.66 13.73
C ARG A 77 7.70 17.85 14.53
N GLU A 78 8.78 18.49 14.09
CA GLU A 78 9.33 19.69 14.72
C GLU A 78 8.30 20.83 14.70
N ILE A 79 7.61 21.04 13.58
CA ILE A 79 6.51 22.01 13.48
C ILE A 79 5.40 21.64 14.47
N ALA A 80 4.98 20.38 14.52
CA ALA A 80 3.92 19.94 15.41
C ALA A 80 4.29 20.12 16.90
N GLU A 81 5.54 19.91 17.28
CA GLU A 81 6.05 20.14 18.64
C GLU A 81 6.11 21.63 18.97
N ARG A 82 6.63 22.46 18.06
CA ARG A 82 6.70 23.91 18.22
C ARG A 82 5.32 24.53 18.37
N GLU A 83 4.34 24.07 17.61
CA GLU A 83 2.96 24.54 17.68
C GLU A 83 2.15 23.84 18.79
N HIS A 84 2.80 23.07 19.67
CA HIS A 84 2.19 22.37 20.80
C HIS A 84 0.98 21.48 20.43
N LEU A 85 1.01 20.86 19.25
CA LEU A 85 -0.09 20.00 18.82
C LEU A 85 -0.16 18.72 19.68
N ILE A 86 -1.36 18.37 20.12
CA ILE A 86 -1.62 17.21 21.00
C ILE A 86 -1.08 15.90 20.39
N ASN A 87 -1.05 15.80 19.07
CA ASN A 87 -0.63 14.62 18.33
C ASN A 87 0.85 14.64 17.89
N ALA A 88 1.65 15.64 18.28
CA ALA A 88 3.05 15.79 17.86
C ALA A 88 3.87 14.51 18.12
N LYS A 89 3.69 13.88 19.29
CA LYS A 89 4.38 12.64 19.70
C LYS A 89 3.65 11.35 19.33
N ARG A 90 2.58 11.44 18.53
CA ARG A 90 1.83 10.25 18.12
C ARG A 90 2.70 9.35 17.25
N LYS A 91 2.72 8.05 17.56
CA LYS A 91 3.39 7.03 16.72
C LYS A 91 2.70 6.96 15.35
N ASP A 92 3.49 6.59 14.35
CA ASP A 92 2.98 6.35 13.00
C ASP A 92 1.88 5.31 13.01
N SER A 93 0.87 5.54 12.17
CA SER A 93 -0.19 4.55 11.99
C SER A 93 0.41 3.26 11.43
N GLN A 94 0.18 2.16 12.13
CA GLN A 94 0.51 0.82 11.67
C GLN A 94 -0.79 0.16 11.18
N GLY A 95 -0.81 -0.26 9.90
CA GLY A 95 -1.96 -0.95 9.32
C GLY A 95 -2.89 -0.07 8.48
N ILE A 96 -4.15 -0.49 8.34
CA ILE A 96 -5.14 0.15 7.44
C ILE A 96 -5.68 1.41 8.11
N CYS A 97 -5.55 2.56 7.43
CA CYS A 97 -5.70 3.92 7.98
C CYS A 97 -6.96 4.18 8.81
N PHE A 98 -8.12 3.61 8.46
CA PHE A 98 -9.38 3.88 9.17
C PHE A 98 -9.98 2.68 9.89
N LEU A 99 -9.37 1.52 9.80
CA LEU A 99 -9.76 0.33 10.58
C LEU A 99 -9.04 0.26 11.93
N GLY A 100 -8.05 1.14 12.17
CA GLY A 100 -7.28 1.15 13.41
C GLY A 100 -6.35 -0.06 13.54
N LYS A 101 -6.07 -0.45 14.79
CA LYS A 101 -5.30 -1.66 15.07
C LYS A 101 -6.19 -2.88 14.96
N ILE A 102 -6.12 -3.56 13.83
CA ILE A 102 -6.78 -4.86 13.63
C ILE A 102 -5.72 -5.94 13.46
N ASN A 103 -6.03 -7.13 13.93
CA ASN A 103 -5.28 -8.31 13.52
C ASN A 103 -5.68 -8.63 12.08
N TYR A 104 -4.74 -8.45 11.16
CA TYR A 104 -4.99 -8.64 9.73
C TYR A 104 -5.47 -10.06 9.42
N ASN A 105 -4.87 -11.07 10.03
CA ASN A 105 -5.25 -12.46 9.81
C ASN A 105 -6.67 -12.76 10.32
N ASP A 106 -7.06 -12.20 11.47
CA ASP A 106 -8.42 -12.38 12.00
C ASP A 106 -9.46 -11.66 11.13
N TYR A 107 -9.10 -10.46 10.64
CA TYR A 107 -9.96 -9.73 9.71
C TYR A 107 -10.17 -10.51 8.39
N ILE A 108 -9.10 -10.97 7.77
CA ILE A 108 -9.16 -11.77 6.54
C ILE A 108 -9.95 -13.05 6.76
N ARG A 109 -9.72 -13.76 7.87
CA ARG A 109 -10.43 -14.98 8.22
C ARG A 109 -11.94 -14.76 8.31
N LYS A 110 -12.38 -13.64 8.84
CA LYS A 110 -13.81 -13.31 8.96
C LYS A 110 -14.52 -13.22 7.59
N PHE A 111 -13.82 -12.76 6.54
CA PHE A 111 -14.40 -12.55 5.22
C PHE A 111 -14.14 -13.68 4.24
N LEU A 112 -12.94 -14.28 4.29
CA LEU A 112 -12.50 -15.32 3.34
C LEU A 112 -12.50 -16.73 3.96
N GLY A 113 -12.66 -16.84 5.29
CA GLY A 113 -12.57 -18.12 5.98
C GLY A 113 -11.16 -18.70 6.00
N GLU A 114 -11.06 -19.99 6.20
CA GLU A 114 -9.83 -20.78 6.07
C GLU A 114 -10.01 -21.85 4.99
N GLN A 115 -8.98 -22.04 4.18
CA GLN A 115 -8.87 -23.08 3.17
C GLN A 115 -7.50 -23.75 3.29
N PRO A 116 -7.37 -24.76 4.16
CA PRO A 116 -6.11 -25.44 4.38
C PRO A 116 -5.56 -26.08 3.11
N GLY A 117 -4.25 -26.00 2.91
CA GLY A 117 -3.54 -26.60 1.80
C GLY A 117 -2.10 -26.95 2.18
N GLU A 118 -1.37 -27.53 1.23
CA GLU A 118 0.00 -27.98 1.44
C GLU A 118 1.01 -26.87 1.25
N VAL A 119 2.11 -26.98 1.98
CA VAL A 119 3.32 -26.15 1.82
C VAL A 119 4.45 -27.04 1.37
N LEU A 120 4.96 -26.81 0.18
CA LEU A 120 6.02 -27.59 -0.45
C LEU A 120 7.30 -26.76 -0.59
N GLU A 121 8.44 -27.39 -0.41
CA GLU A 121 9.73 -26.83 -0.81
C GLU A 121 9.80 -26.77 -2.35
N LEU A 122 10.12 -25.60 -2.90
CA LEU A 122 10.09 -25.41 -4.35
C LEU A 122 11.08 -26.31 -5.08
N GLU A 123 12.29 -26.47 -4.54
CA GLU A 123 13.42 -27.16 -5.15
C GLU A 123 13.25 -28.70 -5.17
N THR A 124 12.66 -29.23 -4.12
CA THR A 124 12.60 -30.70 -3.92
C THR A 124 11.20 -31.28 -4.00
N GLY A 125 10.17 -30.42 -3.95
CA GLY A 125 8.78 -30.84 -3.82
C GLY A 125 8.43 -31.47 -2.46
N LYS A 126 9.36 -31.41 -1.48
CA LYS A 126 9.13 -31.98 -0.16
C LYS A 126 8.04 -31.23 0.59
N LEU A 127 7.16 -31.98 1.23
CA LEU A 127 6.14 -31.43 2.13
C LEU A 127 6.81 -30.83 3.38
N ILE A 128 6.63 -29.54 3.58
CA ILE A 128 7.14 -28.78 4.73
C ILE A 128 6.07 -28.63 5.81
N GLY A 129 4.81 -28.51 5.43
CA GLY A 129 3.70 -28.36 6.36
C GLY A 129 2.38 -28.04 5.67
N LYS A 130 1.47 -27.41 6.41
CA LYS A 130 0.17 -26.96 5.89
C LYS A 130 -0.02 -25.47 6.17
N HIS A 131 -0.67 -24.78 5.23
CA HIS A 131 -1.14 -23.41 5.44
C HIS A 131 -2.66 -23.41 5.70
N ARG A 132 -3.19 -22.30 6.24
CA ARG A 132 -4.63 -22.13 6.53
C ARG A 132 -5.41 -21.43 5.41
N GLY A 133 -4.72 -20.95 4.39
CA GLY A 133 -5.27 -20.27 3.22
C GLY A 133 -4.18 -19.46 2.52
N LEU A 134 -4.15 -19.46 1.19
CA LEU A 134 -3.13 -18.74 0.41
C LEU A 134 -3.16 -17.22 0.63
N TRP A 135 -4.30 -16.66 1.00
CA TRP A 135 -4.48 -15.23 1.27
C TRP A 135 -3.81 -14.75 2.57
N PHE A 136 -3.44 -15.65 3.47
CA PHE A 136 -2.67 -15.29 4.67
C PHE A 136 -1.18 -15.12 4.39
N HIS A 137 -0.73 -15.39 3.18
CA HIS A 137 0.68 -15.39 2.82
C HIS A 137 0.97 -14.41 1.68
N THR A 138 2.17 -13.83 1.66
CA THR A 138 2.65 -12.92 0.62
C THR A 138 3.96 -13.44 0.04
N ILE A 139 4.16 -13.32 -1.26
CA ILE A 139 5.44 -13.64 -1.91
C ILE A 139 6.55 -12.81 -1.25
N GLY A 140 7.68 -13.44 -0.92
CA GLY A 140 8.78 -12.84 -0.17
C GLY A 140 8.61 -12.87 1.36
N GLN A 141 7.46 -13.29 1.88
CA GLN A 141 7.23 -13.39 3.32
C GLN A 141 8.21 -14.40 3.96
N ARG A 142 8.89 -13.96 5.02
CA ARG A 142 9.80 -14.79 5.84
C ARG A 142 9.22 -15.06 7.22
N HIS A 143 8.59 -14.07 7.83
CA HIS A 143 8.12 -14.13 9.21
C HIS A 143 6.71 -14.69 9.33
N GLY A 144 6.41 -15.35 10.46
CA GLY A 144 5.08 -15.86 10.76
C GLY A 144 4.67 -17.11 9.99
N LEU A 145 5.60 -17.82 9.36
CA LEU A 145 5.32 -19.06 8.63
C LEU A 145 5.17 -20.28 9.58
N GLY A 146 5.91 -20.30 10.70
CA GLY A 146 5.80 -21.36 11.71
C GLY A 146 6.38 -22.72 11.30
N PHE A 147 7.15 -22.82 10.21
CA PHE A 147 7.73 -24.06 9.73
C PHE A 147 9.14 -24.25 10.28
N GLY A 148 9.42 -25.45 10.77
CA GLY A 148 10.78 -25.84 11.21
C GLY A 148 11.77 -25.96 10.05
N GLY A 149 13.08 -25.95 10.37
CA GLY A 149 14.16 -26.20 9.40
C GLY A 149 14.45 -25.04 8.44
N GLY A 150 13.92 -23.81 8.72
CA GLY A 150 14.16 -22.61 7.92
C GLY A 150 15.54 -21.98 8.04
N PRO A 151 15.72 -20.75 7.53
CA PRO A 151 14.65 -19.80 7.18
C PRO A 151 13.93 -20.14 5.86
N TRP A 152 12.61 -20.00 5.89
CA TRP A 152 11.77 -20.20 4.71
C TRP A 152 11.25 -18.87 4.19
N TYR A 153 11.12 -18.76 2.85
CA TYR A 153 10.50 -17.63 2.17
C TYR A 153 9.37 -18.15 1.26
N VAL A 154 8.26 -17.48 1.27
CA VAL A 154 7.18 -17.75 0.30
C VAL A 154 7.64 -17.30 -1.08
N VAL A 155 7.67 -18.21 -2.04
CA VAL A 155 8.18 -17.93 -3.40
C VAL A 155 7.13 -18.08 -4.49
N LYS A 156 6.09 -18.89 -4.27
CA LYS A 156 5.01 -19.11 -5.25
C LYS A 156 3.72 -19.50 -4.55
N LYS A 157 2.59 -19.10 -5.13
CA LYS A 157 1.25 -19.55 -4.78
C LYS A 157 0.63 -20.25 -5.98
N ASP A 158 0.23 -21.48 -5.83
CA ASP A 158 -0.55 -22.23 -6.82
C ASP A 158 -2.02 -22.22 -6.37
N VAL A 159 -2.79 -21.32 -6.95
CA VAL A 159 -4.19 -21.12 -6.57
C VAL A 159 -5.04 -22.30 -7.01
N ALA A 160 -4.72 -22.91 -8.17
CA ALA A 160 -5.49 -24.03 -8.72
C ALA A 160 -5.41 -25.28 -7.84
N ASN A 161 -4.22 -25.54 -7.29
CA ASN A 161 -3.95 -26.71 -6.44
C ASN A 161 -3.97 -26.37 -4.94
N ASN A 162 -4.30 -25.13 -4.58
CA ASN A 162 -4.27 -24.64 -3.19
C ASN A 162 -2.94 -24.95 -2.47
N THR A 163 -1.81 -24.73 -3.15
CA THR A 163 -0.47 -25.09 -2.68
C THR A 163 0.41 -23.85 -2.54
N LEU A 164 1.11 -23.77 -1.42
CA LEU A 164 2.11 -22.73 -1.13
C LEU A 164 3.50 -23.31 -1.34
N TYR A 165 4.34 -22.64 -2.12
CA TYR A 165 5.75 -23.01 -2.27
C TYR A 165 6.65 -22.11 -1.46
N VAL A 166 7.59 -22.71 -0.76
CA VAL A 166 8.61 -22.03 0.05
C VAL A 166 10.01 -22.46 -0.39
N SER A 167 10.98 -21.57 -0.19
CA SER A 167 12.40 -21.83 -0.50
C SER A 167 13.30 -21.23 0.58
N LYS A 168 14.46 -21.81 0.79
CA LYS A 168 15.53 -21.26 1.63
C LYS A 168 16.43 -20.29 0.84
N GLY A 169 16.51 -20.47 -0.47
CA GLY A 169 17.36 -19.72 -1.37
C GLY A 169 16.68 -18.51 -2.02
N TYR A 170 15.65 -17.92 -1.39
CA TYR A 170 14.98 -16.76 -1.95
C TYR A 170 15.89 -15.53 -2.01
N GLU A 171 16.26 -15.14 -3.22
CA GLU A 171 16.98 -13.91 -3.48
C GLU A 171 16.02 -12.91 -4.20
N PRO A 172 15.58 -11.84 -3.53
CA PRO A 172 14.60 -10.91 -4.09
C PRO A 172 15.03 -10.34 -5.44
N ARG A 173 16.33 -10.05 -5.62
CA ARG A 173 16.86 -9.45 -6.87
C ARG A 173 16.76 -10.37 -8.06
N THR A 174 16.83 -11.69 -7.85
CA THR A 174 16.74 -12.70 -8.92
C THR A 174 15.33 -13.28 -9.06
N ALA A 175 14.50 -13.13 -8.05
CA ALA A 175 13.13 -13.64 -8.05
C ALA A 175 12.19 -12.84 -8.94
N TYR A 176 12.50 -11.56 -9.23
CA TYR A 176 11.70 -10.74 -10.12
C TYR A 176 12.09 -10.96 -11.58
N LYS A 177 11.10 -11.16 -12.43
CA LYS A 177 11.30 -11.14 -13.88
C LYS A 177 11.77 -9.74 -14.30
N LYS A 178 12.67 -9.68 -15.29
CA LYS A 178 13.11 -8.40 -15.87
C LYS A 178 11.97 -7.71 -16.62
N ASP A 179 11.12 -8.52 -17.24
CA ASP A 179 9.98 -8.06 -18.04
C ASP A 179 8.68 -8.58 -17.45
N PHE A 180 7.70 -7.70 -17.32
CA PHE A 180 6.35 -8.04 -16.90
C PHE A 180 5.34 -7.26 -17.76
N PRO A 181 4.24 -7.90 -18.18
CA PRO A 181 3.20 -7.21 -18.93
C PRO A 181 2.48 -6.21 -18.02
N ILE A 182 2.22 -5.02 -18.54
CA ILE A 182 1.40 -4.00 -17.90
C ILE A 182 0.16 -3.80 -18.77
N HIS A 183 -1.01 -3.78 -18.15
CA HIS A 183 -2.29 -3.53 -18.79
C HIS A 183 -3.19 -2.74 -17.85
N ASP A 184 -4.35 -2.31 -18.33
CA ASP A 184 -5.35 -1.55 -17.56
C ASP A 184 -4.78 -0.27 -16.95
N PHE A 185 -4.13 0.54 -17.78
CA PHE A 185 -3.56 1.81 -17.34
C PHE A 185 -4.65 2.74 -16.81
N HIS A 186 -4.37 3.38 -15.68
CA HIS A 186 -5.16 4.46 -15.13
C HIS A 186 -4.34 5.75 -15.17
N PHE A 187 -4.76 6.70 -15.99
CA PHE A 187 -4.12 8.00 -16.11
C PHE A 187 -4.79 9.03 -15.22
N LEU A 188 -4.00 9.79 -14.49
CA LEU A 188 -4.46 10.88 -13.64
C LEU A 188 -4.79 12.14 -14.45
N THR A 189 -4.13 12.34 -15.57
CA THR A 189 -4.36 13.40 -16.55
C THR A 189 -4.94 12.82 -17.84
N LEU A 190 -5.72 13.62 -18.57
CA LEU A 190 -6.46 13.15 -19.75
C LEU A 190 -5.59 12.92 -20.99
N ASP A 191 -4.40 13.43 -21.02
CA ASP A 191 -3.47 13.27 -22.15
C ASP A 191 -2.15 12.70 -21.68
N PRO A 192 -1.97 11.38 -21.81
CA PRO A 192 -0.79 10.69 -21.29
C PRO A 192 0.42 10.78 -22.20
N TRP A 193 0.25 11.14 -23.52
CA TRP A 193 1.34 11.18 -24.51
C TRP A 193 1.13 12.32 -25.50
#